data_05e28d94fa7135ceb795c4e09a6b20cb
#
_entry.id   05e28d94fa7135ceb795c4e09a6b20cb
#
_cell.length_a   1.000
_cell.length_b   1.000
_cell.length_c   1.000
_cell.angle_alpha   90.00
_cell.angle_beta   90.00
_cell.angle_gamma   90.00
#
_symmetry.space_group_name_H-M   'P 1'
#
loop_
_entity.id
_entity.type
_entity.pdbx_description
1 polymer ?
#
loop_
_entity_poly.entity_id
_entity_poly.type
_entity_poly.pdbx_seq_one_letter_code
_entity_poly.pdbx_strand_id
1 'polypeptide(L)' 'MASAPLSDDSRFGLRRQVRLPGPLRLDSGAALAPVDIAYETYGALNEDRSNVVLICHALTGDQYVASDHPVTGKPGW' A
#
# COMPACT_ATOMS: atom_id res chain seq x y z
N MET A 1 -16.54 -0.60 -9.01
CA MET A 1 -16.08 -1.87 -9.55
C MET A 1 -14.91 -2.37 -8.73
N ALA A 2 -15.03 -3.56 -8.30
CA ALA A 2 -13.89 -4.14 -7.63
C ALA A 2 -12.81 -4.46 -8.66
N SER A 3 -11.61 -4.04 -8.40
CA SER A 3 -10.49 -4.56 -9.16
C SER A 3 -10.40 -6.05 -8.91
N ALA A 4 -9.97 -6.80 -9.89
CA ALA A 4 -9.69 -8.20 -9.67
C ALA A 4 -8.70 -8.33 -8.52
N PRO A 5 -8.95 -9.20 -7.55
CA PRO A 5 -7.97 -9.40 -6.50
C PRO A 5 -6.68 -9.90 -7.12
N LEU A 6 -5.58 -9.36 -6.65
CA LEU A 6 -4.28 -9.88 -7.01
C LEU A 6 -4.13 -11.20 -6.27
N SER A 7 -4.13 -12.29 -7.01
CA SER A 7 -4.19 -13.62 -6.43
C SER A 7 -2.99 -13.88 -5.53
N ASP A 8 -3.23 -14.45 -4.37
CA ASP A 8 -2.23 -14.91 -3.43
C ASP A 8 -1.29 -13.85 -2.88
N ASP A 9 -1.64 -12.57 -3.02
CA ASP A 9 -0.75 -11.52 -2.54
C ASP A 9 -0.63 -11.52 -1.03
N SER A 10 -1.61 -12.10 -0.31
CA SER A 10 -1.53 -12.21 1.13
C SER A 10 -0.29 -12.98 1.60
N ARG A 11 0.20 -13.93 0.83
CA ARG A 11 1.41 -14.70 1.17
C ARG A 11 2.66 -13.83 1.17
N PHE A 12 2.61 -12.67 0.51
CA PHE A 12 3.69 -11.70 0.50
C PHE A 12 3.43 -10.52 1.44
N GLY A 13 2.36 -10.60 2.22
CA GLY A 13 1.99 -9.50 3.09
C GLY A 13 1.25 -8.37 2.41
N LEU A 14 0.74 -8.57 1.21
CA LEU A 14 0.08 -7.52 0.43
C LEU A 14 -1.43 -7.58 0.64
N ARG A 15 -1.89 -7.45 1.89
CA ARG A 15 -3.31 -7.64 2.22
C ARG A 15 -4.21 -6.53 1.74
N ARG A 16 -3.73 -5.30 1.78
CA ARG A 16 -4.50 -4.14 1.34
C ARG A 16 -3.82 -3.52 0.17
N GLN A 17 -4.55 -3.40 -0.91
CA GLN A 17 -4.01 -2.86 -2.15
C GLN A 17 -5.02 -1.94 -2.79
N VAL A 18 -4.49 -0.94 -3.47
CA VAL A 18 -5.28 -0.04 -4.30
C VAL A 18 -4.63 0.04 -5.67
N ARG A 19 -5.44 -0.05 -6.71
CA ARG A 19 -4.97 0.19 -8.08
C ARG A 19 -5.27 1.63 -8.45
N LEU A 20 -4.26 2.34 -8.94
CA LEU A 20 -4.47 3.70 -9.42
C LEU A 20 -5.46 3.69 -10.58
N PRO A 21 -6.30 4.74 -10.70
CA PRO A 21 -7.37 4.77 -11.71
C PRO A 21 -6.85 4.90 -13.13
N GLY A 22 -5.58 5.24 -13.33
CA GLY A 22 -4.99 5.36 -14.65
C GLY A 22 -3.49 5.23 -14.60
N PRO A 23 -2.83 5.35 -15.74
CA PRO A 23 -1.38 5.27 -15.79
C PRO A 23 -0.70 6.36 -14.95
N LEU A 24 0.42 6.01 -14.35
CA LEU A 24 1.28 6.97 -13.67
C LEU A 24 2.30 7.48 -14.68
N ARG A 25 2.25 8.79 -14.95
CA ARG A 25 3.19 9.42 -15.87
C ARG A 25 4.47 9.76 -15.14
N LEU A 26 5.59 9.33 -15.70
CA LEU A 26 6.90 9.58 -15.13
C LEU A 26 7.52 10.84 -15.78
N ASP A 27 8.47 11.44 -15.07
CA ASP A 27 9.18 12.62 -15.58
C ASP A 27 9.91 12.36 -16.90
N SER A 28 10.29 11.11 -17.12
CA SER A 28 10.94 10.71 -18.39
C SER A 28 9.99 10.72 -19.59
N GLY A 29 8.68 10.89 -19.36
CA GLY A 29 7.68 10.77 -20.42
C GLY A 29 7.09 9.39 -20.56
N ALA A 30 7.66 8.38 -19.89
CA ALA A 30 7.10 7.04 -19.87
C ALA A 30 5.87 6.99 -18.97
N ALA A 31 5.08 5.94 -19.09
CA ALA A 31 3.94 5.72 -18.24
C ALA A 31 3.98 4.30 -17.67
N LEU A 32 3.63 4.17 -16.40
CA LEU A 32 3.45 2.87 -15.75
C LEU A 32 1.97 2.56 -15.64
N ALA A 33 1.59 1.36 -16.05
CA ALA A 33 0.21 0.90 -15.94
C ALA A 33 0.17 -0.62 -16.03
N PRO A 34 -0.61 -1.28 -15.19
CA PRO A 34 -1.29 -0.72 -14.03
C PRO A 34 -0.32 -0.47 -12.88
N VAL A 35 -0.70 0.39 -11.95
CA VAL A 35 0.06 0.62 -10.72
C VAL A 35 -0.78 0.18 -9.53
N ASP A 36 -0.30 -0.79 -8.79
CA ASP A 36 -0.92 -1.31 -7.59
C ASP A 36 -0.06 -0.96 -6.39
N ILE A 37 -0.69 -0.40 -5.36
CA ILE A 37 0.01 0.04 -4.15
C ILE A 37 -0.51 -0.77 -2.98
N ALA A 38 0.41 -1.45 -2.28
CA ALA A 38 0.09 -2.10 -1.03
C ALA A 38 0.21 -1.09 0.11
N TYR A 39 -0.73 -1.13 1.04
CA TYR A 39 -0.76 -0.18 2.15
C TYR A 39 -1.32 -0.81 3.40
N GLU A 40 -1.09 -0.16 4.53
CA GLU A 40 -1.70 -0.53 5.79
C GLU A 40 -2.17 0.73 6.50
N THR A 41 -3.20 0.60 7.33
CA THR A 41 -3.74 1.74 8.07
C THR A 41 -3.82 1.42 9.55
N TYR A 42 -3.63 2.45 10.37
CA TYR A 42 -3.70 2.36 11.82
C TYR A 42 -4.57 3.50 12.34
N GLY A 43 -5.42 3.18 13.32
CA GLY A 43 -6.30 4.19 13.90
C GLY A 43 -7.56 4.41 13.06
N ALA A 44 -8.18 5.55 13.27
CA ALA A 44 -9.45 5.88 12.63
C ALA A 44 -9.43 7.31 12.12
N LEU A 45 -10.06 7.51 10.95
CA LEU A 45 -10.23 8.85 10.39
C LEU A 45 -11.34 9.60 11.14
N ASN A 46 -11.15 10.90 11.34
CA ASN A 46 -12.24 11.76 11.77
C ASN A 46 -13.18 12.07 10.58
N GLU A 47 -14.26 12.78 10.86
CA GLU A 47 -15.32 12.99 9.85
C GLU A 47 -14.81 13.71 8.61
N ASP A 48 -13.97 14.74 8.78
CA ASP A 48 -13.45 15.52 7.66
C ASP A 48 -12.12 15.01 7.14
N ARG A 49 -11.66 13.86 7.68
CA ARG A 49 -10.41 13.22 7.26
C ARG A 49 -9.19 14.12 7.39
N SER A 50 -9.19 14.98 8.40
CA SER A 50 -8.09 15.93 8.61
C SER A 50 -6.95 15.37 9.44
N ASN A 51 -7.10 14.16 9.99
CA ASN A 51 -6.13 13.56 10.90
C ASN A 51 -5.27 12.47 10.23
N VAL A 52 -5.03 12.61 8.93
CA VAL A 52 -4.25 11.62 8.18
C VAL A 52 -2.77 11.97 8.20
N VAL A 53 -1.94 10.98 8.51
CA VAL A 53 -0.49 11.08 8.35
C VAL A 53 -0.06 9.98 7.40
N LEU A 54 0.59 10.35 6.31
CA LEU A 54 1.11 9.39 5.34
C LEU A 54 2.57 9.07 5.69
N ILE A 55 2.86 7.79 5.82
CA ILE A 55 4.22 7.31 6.08
C ILE A 55 4.68 6.51 4.87
N CYS A 56 5.80 6.90 4.28
CA CYS A 56 6.40 6.19 3.16
C CYS A 56 7.66 5.48 3.65
N HIS A 57 7.71 4.16 3.46
CA HIS A 57 8.84 3.38 3.92
C HIS A 57 10.07 3.58 3.02
N ALA A 58 11.23 3.17 3.52
CA ALA A 58 12.46 3.15 2.75
C ALA A 58 12.47 1.96 1.77
N LEU A 59 13.47 1.91 0.91
CA LEU A 59 13.56 0.92 -0.17
C LEU A 59 13.42 -0.52 0.33
N THR A 60 13.96 -0.82 1.49
CA THR A 60 13.94 -2.18 2.05
C THR A 60 12.80 -2.41 3.03
N GLY A 61 11.91 -1.44 3.20
CA GLY A 61 10.78 -1.55 4.11
C GLY A 61 9.51 -2.05 3.44
N ASP A 62 8.43 -2.00 4.19
CA ASP A 62 7.11 -2.37 3.70
C ASP A 62 6.04 -1.55 4.43
N GLN A 63 4.78 -1.87 4.17
CA GLN A 63 3.66 -1.12 4.72
C GLN A 63 3.40 -1.40 6.21
N TYR A 64 4.08 -2.35 6.81
CA TYR A 64 3.83 -2.74 8.20
C TYR A 64 4.70 -1.95 9.16
N VAL A 65 4.28 -0.71 9.46
CA VAL A 65 5.01 0.20 10.33
C VAL A 65 4.90 -0.20 11.79
N ALA A 66 3.69 -0.53 12.24
CA ALA A 66 3.38 -0.72 13.65
C ALA A 66 2.86 -2.12 13.96
N SER A 67 2.76 -2.99 12.98
CA SER A 67 2.29 -4.35 13.18
C SER A 67 3.30 -5.35 12.64
N ASP A 68 3.21 -6.58 13.12
CA ASP A 68 4.08 -7.64 12.64
C ASP A 68 3.71 -8.02 11.20
N HIS A 69 4.72 -8.34 10.42
CA HIS A 69 4.49 -8.82 9.06
C HIS A 69 3.70 -10.13 9.11
N PRO A 70 2.59 -10.23 8.37
CA PRO A 70 1.70 -11.40 8.50
C PRO A 70 2.30 -12.70 7.98
N VAL A 71 3.31 -12.62 7.15
CA VAL A 71 3.95 -13.82 6.59
C VAL A 71 5.24 -14.15 7.32
N THR A 72 6.11 -13.17 7.51
CA THR A 72 7.44 -13.41 8.11
C THR A 72 7.47 -13.28 9.61
N GLY A 73 6.47 -12.63 10.21
CA GLY A 73 6.46 -12.34 11.64
C GLY A 73 7.42 -11.25 12.06
N LYS A 74 8.09 -10.61 11.11
CA LYS A 74 9.03 -9.54 11.40
C LYS A 74 8.31 -8.36 12.07
N PRO A 75 8.84 -7.80 13.18
CA PRO A 75 8.20 -6.65 13.82
C PRO A 75 8.12 -5.44 12.92
N GLY A 76 7.15 -4.58 13.19
CA GLY A 76 7.04 -3.30 12.53
C GLY A 76 8.28 -2.42 12.75
N TRP A 77 8.45 -1.44 11.88
CA TRP A 77 9.65 -0.58 11.89
C TRP A 77 9.41 0.87 12.35
#